data_1d22ee96846cd90e9105e7c585fb017a
#
_entry.id   1d22ee96846cd90e9105e7c585fb017a
#
_cell.length_a   1.000
_cell.length_b   1.000
_cell.length_c   1.000
_cell.angle_alpha   90.00
_cell.angle_beta   90.00
_cell.angle_gamma   90.00
#
_symmetry.space_group_name_H-M   'P 1'
#
loop_
_entity.id
_entity.type
_entity.pdbx_description
1 polymer ?
#
loop_
_entity_poly.entity_id
_entity_poly.type
_entity_poly.pdbx_seq_one_letter_code
_entity_poly.pdbx_strand_id
1 'polypeptide(L)'
;MLKWCAHCQQFIGEMPPHADLGITHGLCRKCAGEQPDLLSGDEYAHAVALRDIFLSLFSAGHRSDFDAAGSLVDKAIAAHCRPVDILVGMIAPMLYEIGNAWEQGTLTVEGEHEFTAFAERVIDLVEARMKRAWPQPTRSGGDGCYFLMNAPGNTHSVGIRILGLWLLNQGWRTRHVDDRTVLDALSEPSLAGEPKTLLVSIALPEQYDAVAALVERVQGLPAPHRPNILLGGYAVKTGRYCRSQASRSRLTSARSASTSCDCASSRQAPIWPCRGPAAQRRQ
;
A
#
# COMPACT_ATOMS: atom_id res chain seq x y z
N MET A 1 -11.69 -10.11 0.94
CA MET A 1 -12.02 -10.06 -0.51
C MET A 1 -11.46 -8.79 -1.14
N LEU A 2 -10.98 -8.90 -2.37
CA LEU A 2 -10.42 -7.80 -3.17
C LEU A 2 -11.52 -7.18 -4.02
N LYS A 3 -11.79 -5.88 -3.85
CA LYS A 3 -12.86 -5.18 -4.55
C LYS A 3 -12.32 -4.37 -5.74
N TRP A 4 -12.87 -4.62 -6.91
CA TRP A 4 -12.51 -3.95 -8.16
C TRP A 4 -13.71 -3.24 -8.77
N CYS A 5 -13.45 -2.20 -9.57
CA CYS A 5 -14.50 -1.56 -10.36
C CYS A 5 -14.81 -2.43 -11.58
N ALA A 6 -16.04 -2.87 -11.72
CA ALA A 6 -16.50 -3.67 -12.86
C ALA A 6 -16.37 -2.91 -14.20
N HIS A 7 -16.52 -1.59 -14.18
CA HIS A 7 -16.49 -0.79 -15.41
C HIS A 7 -15.07 -0.39 -15.85
N CYS A 8 -14.27 0.27 -14.98
CA CYS A 8 -12.96 0.79 -15.37
C CYS A 8 -11.78 -0.06 -14.87
N GLN A 9 -12.02 -1.22 -14.28
CA GLN A 9 -11.00 -2.16 -13.77
C GLN A 9 -10.04 -1.54 -12.74
N GLN A 10 -10.47 -0.46 -12.07
CA GLN A 10 -9.70 0.12 -10.98
C GLN A 10 -9.84 -0.72 -9.71
N PHE A 11 -8.73 -1.01 -9.04
CA PHE A 11 -8.78 -1.57 -7.70
C PHE A 11 -9.37 -0.54 -6.72
N ILE A 12 -10.42 -0.94 -5.99
CA ILE A 12 -11.13 -0.05 -5.06
C ILE A 12 -10.58 -0.20 -3.64
N GLY A 13 -10.21 -1.42 -3.25
CA GLY A 13 -9.69 -1.72 -1.93
C GLY A 13 -10.02 -3.14 -1.48
N GLU A 14 -9.75 -3.42 -0.21
CA GLU A 14 -10.08 -4.69 0.42
C GLU A 14 -11.36 -4.60 1.24
N MET A 15 -12.11 -5.69 1.27
CA MET A 15 -13.34 -5.84 2.08
C MET A 15 -13.25 -7.07 2.97
N PRO A 16 -13.93 -7.09 4.13
CA PRO A 16 -14.05 -8.29 4.93
C PRO A 16 -14.74 -9.45 4.18
N PRO A 17 -14.36 -10.72 4.43
CA PRO A 17 -13.24 -11.10 5.28
C PRO A 17 -11.89 -10.86 4.59
N HIS A 18 -10.94 -10.22 5.32
CA HIS A 18 -9.65 -9.82 4.74
C HIS A 18 -8.69 -10.99 4.47
N ALA A 19 -8.96 -12.15 5.04
CA ALA A 19 -8.24 -13.39 4.76
C ALA A 19 -8.68 -14.07 3.45
N ASP A 20 -9.75 -13.60 2.82
CA ASP A 20 -10.27 -14.13 1.57
C ASP A 20 -9.72 -13.30 0.40
N LEU A 21 -8.92 -13.91 -0.48
CA LEU A 21 -8.42 -13.30 -1.70
C LEU A 21 -9.43 -13.36 -2.86
N GLY A 22 -10.65 -13.82 -2.61
CA GLY A 22 -11.72 -13.80 -3.60
C GLY A 22 -11.94 -12.38 -4.15
N ILE A 23 -12.06 -12.28 -5.48
CA ILE A 23 -12.32 -11.00 -6.15
C ILE A 23 -13.81 -10.73 -6.16
N THR A 24 -14.19 -9.57 -5.68
CA THR A 24 -15.56 -9.04 -5.79
C THR A 24 -15.56 -7.75 -6.61
N HIS A 25 -16.70 -7.40 -7.18
CA HIS A 25 -16.84 -6.27 -8.07
C HIS A 25 -17.88 -5.28 -7.56
N GLY A 26 -17.72 -4.03 -7.96
CA GLY A 26 -18.64 -2.95 -7.72
C GLY A 26 -18.28 -1.77 -8.62
N LEU A 27 -18.88 -0.61 -8.41
CA LEU A 27 -18.49 0.60 -9.11
C LEU A 27 -17.59 1.47 -8.22
N CYS A 28 -16.53 2.04 -8.79
CA CYS A 28 -15.78 3.10 -8.12
C CYS A 28 -16.61 4.39 -8.09
N ARG A 29 -16.23 5.33 -7.22
CA ARG A 29 -17.01 6.57 -7.04
C ARG A 29 -17.19 7.36 -8.34
N LYS A 30 -16.21 7.36 -9.24
CA LYS A 30 -16.30 8.02 -10.54
C LYS A 30 -17.35 7.35 -11.42
N CYS A 31 -17.22 6.04 -11.63
CA CYS A 31 -18.14 5.30 -12.49
C CYS A 31 -19.57 5.25 -11.95
N ALA A 32 -19.75 5.17 -10.64
CA ALA A 32 -21.07 5.24 -10.01
C ALA A 32 -21.78 6.60 -10.21
N GLY A 33 -21.01 7.69 -10.34
CA GLY A 33 -21.56 9.02 -10.62
C GLY A 33 -21.87 9.27 -12.09
N GLU A 34 -21.15 8.60 -13.00
CA GLU A 34 -21.31 8.76 -14.44
C GLU A 34 -22.37 7.83 -15.05
N GLN A 35 -22.55 6.63 -14.47
CA GLN A 35 -23.45 5.60 -15.00
C GLN A 35 -24.06 4.76 -13.86
N PRO A 36 -25.16 5.20 -13.23
CA PRO A 36 -25.73 4.49 -12.09
C PRO A 36 -26.39 3.15 -12.42
N ASP A 37 -26.76 2.89 -13.67
CA ASP A 37 -27.63 1.76 -14.06
C ASP A 37 -26.91 0.59 -14.74
N LEU A 38 -25.56 0.56 -14.74
CA LEU A 38 -24.80 -0.39 -15.55
C LEU A 38 -24.11 -1.49 -14.75
N LEU A 39 -24.72 -2.66 -14.71
CA LEU A 39 -24.04 -3.96 -14.68
C LEU A 39 -24.49 -4.74 -15.94
N SER A 40 -23.84 -4.50 -17.06
CA SER A 40 -24.04 -5.25 -18.29
C SER A 40 -23.33 -6.61 -18.24
N GLY A 41 -23.72 -7.54 -19.13
CA GLY A 41 -23.06 -8.85 -19.21
C GLY A 41 -21.56 -8.79 -19.47
N ASP A 42 -21.07 -7.74 -20.13
CA ASP A 42 -19.66 -7.54 -20.45
C ASP A 42 -18.82 -7.24 -19.20
N GLU A 43 -19.40 -6.59 -18.20
CA GLU A 43 -18.71 -6.28 -16.94
C GLU A 43 -18.45 -7.54 -16.11
N TYR A 44 -19.34 -8.53 -16.18
CA TYR A 44 -19.11 -9.83 -15.55
C TYR A 44 -17.96 -10.58 -16.22
N ALA A 45 -17.86 -10.55 -17.54
CA ALA A 45 -16.77 -11.16 -18.29
C ALA A 45 -15.41 -10.54 -17.92
N HIS A 46 -15.34 -9.21 -17.77
CA HIS A 46 -14.12 -8.53 -17.29
C HIS A 46 -13.74 -8.96 -15.87
N ALA A 47 -14.73 -9.10 -15.00
CA ALA A 47 -14.54 -9.55 -13.64
C ALA A 47 -13.91 -10.94 -13.56
N VAL A 48 -14.44 -11.87 -14.37
CA VAL A 48 -13.90 -13.22 -14.47
C VAL A 48 -12.47 -13.20 -15.01
N ALA A 49 -12.21 -12.39 -16.04
CA ALA A 49 -10.89 -12.27 -16.64
C ALA A 49 -9.84 -11.78 -15.64
N LEU A 50 -10.16 -10.76 -14.82
CA LEU A 50 -9.26 -10.27 -13.76
C LEU A 50 -8.97 -11.32 -12.69
N ARG A 51 -10.00 -12.07 -12.28
CA ARG A 51 -9.83 -13.18 -11.33
C ARG A 51 -8.92 -14.25 -11.88
N ASP A 52 -9.11 -14.63 -13.13
CA ASP A 52 -8.33 -15.67 -13.78
C ASP A 52 -6.86 -15.23 -13.97
N ILE A 53 -6.63 -13.94 -14.28
CA ILE A 53 -5.29 -13.36 -14.32
C ILE A 53 -4.64 -13.39 -12.93
N PHE A 54 -5.36 -12.98 -11.89
CA PHE A 54 -4.87 -13.01 -10.51
C PHE A 54 -4.43 -14.41 -10.08
N LEU A 55 -5.31 -15.41 -10.27
CA LEU A 55 -5.03 -16.80 -9.90
C LEU A 55 -3.86 -17.38 -10.72
N SER A 56 -3.80 -17.05 -12.02
CA SER A 56 -2.71 -17.48 -12.89
C SER A 56 -1.38 -16.86 -12.50
N LEU A 57 -1.37 -15.57 -12.12
CA LEU A 57 -0.18 -14.85 -11.67
C LEU A 57 0.31 -15.39 -10.32
N PHE A 58 -0.62 -15.70 -9.41
CA PHE A 58 -0.30 -16.32 -8.13
C PHE A 58 0.32 -17.71 -8.31
N SER A 59 -0.27 -18.52 -9.21
CA SER A 59 0.28 -19.84 -9.58
C SER A 59 1.64 -19.74 -10.27
N ALA A 60 1.85 -18.73 -11.13
CA ALA A 60 3.16 -18.46 -11.73
C ALA A 60 4.21 -18.11 -10.68
N GLY A 61 3.83 -17.35 -9.65
CA GLY A 61 4.70 -17.02 -8.51
C GLY A 61 5.18 -18.26 -7.76
N HIS A 62 4.30 -19.20 -7.48
CA HIS A 62 4.68 -20.47 -6.84
C HIS A 62 5.61 -21.36 -7.68
N ARG A 63 5.69 -21.12 -8.98
CA ARG A 63 6.59 -21.85 -9.90
C ARG A 63 7.78 -21.01 -10.35
N SER A 64 7.89 -19.78 -9.88
CA SER A 64 8.88 -18.78 -10.34
C SER A 64 8.89 -18.62 -11.88
N ASP A 65 7.70 -18.70 -12.51
CA ASP A 65 7.51 -18.64 -13.96
C ASP A 65 7.41 -17.18 -14.42
N PHE A 66 8.55 -16.58 -14.72
CA PHE A 66 8.66 -15.16 -15.10
C PHE A 66 8.14 -14.88 -16.52
N ASP A 67 8.23 -15.84 -17.42
CA ASP A 67 7.75 -15.68 -18.81
C ASP A 67 6.22 -15.61 -18.81
N ALA A 68 5.57 -16.51 -18.04
CA ALA A 68 4.13 -16.43 -17.83
C ALA A 68 3.73 -15.10 -17.13
N ALA A 69 4.48 -14.64 -16.13
CA ALA A 69 4.20 -13.39 -15.43
C ALA A 69 4.18 -12.19 -16.38
N GLY A 70 5.16 -12.07 -17.28
CA GLY A 70 5.20 -10.99 -18.27
C GLY A 70 3.95 -10.97 -19.15
N SER A 71 3.56 -12.13 -19.66
CA SER A 71 2.36 -12.28 -20.48
C SER A 71 1.07 -11.96 -19.70
N LEU A 72 0.98 -12.34 -18.42
CA LEU A 72 -0.17 -12.06 -17.57
C LEU A 72 -0.31 -10.58 -17.21
N VAL A 73 0.81 -9.88 -16.95
CA VAL A 73 0.83 -8.44 -16.78
C VAL A 73 0.33 -7.72 -18.02
N ASP A 74 0.80 -8.12 -19.20
CA ASP A 74 0.36 -7.52 -20.47
C ASP A 74 -1.13 -7.82 -20.76
N LYS A 75 -1.64 -9.00 -20.40
CA LYS A 75 -3.07 -9.32 -20.46
C LYS A 75 -3.90 -8.46 -19.53
N ALA A 76 -3.44 -8.22 -18.29
CA ALA A 76 -4.12 -7.34 -17.34
C ALA A 76 -4.23 -5.91 -17.89
N ILE A 77 -3.14 -5.39 -18.48
CA ILE A 77 -3.12 -4.05 -19.08
C ILE A 77 -4.05 -3.99 -20.30
N ALA A 78 -4.06 -5.03 -21.14
CA ALA A 78 -4.97 -5.12 -22.29
C ALA A 78 -6.45 -5.20 -21.84
N ALA A 79 -6.73 -5.75 -20.66
CA ALA A 79 -8.04 -5.74 -20.03
C ALA A 79 -8.34 -4.42 -19.28
N HIS A 80 -7.64 -3.34 -19.59
CA HIS A 80 -7.78 -2.00 -19.01
C HIS A 80 -7.42 -1.87 -17.52
N CYS A 81 -6.76 -2.89 -16.92
CA CYS A 81 -6.21 -2.76 -15.59
C CYS A 81 -5.02 -1.79 -15.60
N ARG A 82 -5.07 -0.75 -14.78
CA ARG A 82 -3.94 0.18 -14.68
C ARG A 82 -2.73 -0.55 -14.08
N PRO A 83 -1.50 -0.31 -14.57
CA PRO A 83 -0.32 -0.98 -14.03
C PRO A 83 -0.19 -0.85 -12.51
N VAL A 84 -0.48 0.31 -11.94
CA VAL A 84 -0.44 0.53 -10.49
C VAL A 84 -1.45 -0.34 -9.74
N ASP A 85 -2.61 -0.66 -10.32
CA ASP A 85 -3.62 -1.51 -9.69
C ASP A 85 -3.19 -2.99 -9.69
N ILE A 86 -2.34 -3.41 -10.62
CA ILE A 86 -1.68 -4.73 -10.55
C ILE A 86 -0.82 -4.83 -9.30
N LEU A 87 -0.08 -3.77 -8.95
CA LEU A 87 0.75 -3.75 -7.75
C LEU A 87 -0.07 -3.83 -6.47
N VAL A 88 -1.06 -2.94 -6.32
CA VAL A 88 -1.83 -2.81 -5.06
C VAL A 88 -2.97 -3.80 -4.95
N GLY A 89 -3.53 -4.26 -6.07
CA GLY A 89 -4.70 -5.14 -6.11
C GLY A 89 -4.39 -6.60 -6.44
N MET A 90 -3.17 -6.92 -6.88
CA MET A 90 -2.75 -8.29 -7.15
C MET A 90 -1.49 -8.65 -6.35
N ILE A 91 -0.36 -7.97 -6.58
CA ILE A 91 0.92 -8.34 -5.97
C ILE A 91 0.92 -8.17 -4.46
N ALA A 92 0.46 -7.03 -3.93
CA ALA A 92 0.44 -6.82 -2.49
C ALA A 92 -0.45 -7.84 -1.75
N PRO A 93 -1.69 -8.17 -2.21
CA PRO A 93 -2.48 -9.24 -1.60
C PRO A 93 -1.82 -10.62 -1.63
N MET A 94 -1.15 -10.97 -2.74
CA MET A 94 -0.41 -12.25 -2.84
C MET A 94 0.71 -12.32 -1.81
N LEU A 95 1.47 -11.25 -1.60
CA LEU A 95 2.53 -11.18 -0.59
C LEU A 95 1.98 -11.32 0.83
N TYR A 96 0.79 -10.78 1.11
CA TYR A 96 0.13 -11.01 2.41
C TYR A 96 -0.24 -12.48 2.61
N GLU A 97 -0.72 -13.16 1.56
CA GLU A 97 -1.06 -14.58 1.64
C GLU A 97 0.19 -15.46 1.84
N ILE A 98 1.26 -15.15 1.14
CA ILE A 98 2.56 -15.81 1.30
C ILE A 98 3.09 -15.62 2.73
N GLY A 99 3.03 -14.40 3.27
CA GLY A 99 3.39 -14.13 4.66
C GLY A 99 2.54 -14.90 5.67
N ASN A 100 1.22 -15.01 5.45
CA ASN A 100 0.32 -15.81 6.26
C ASN A 100 0.69 -17.30 6.20
N ALA A 101 0.94 -17.84 5.00
CA ALA A 101 1.31 -19.24 4.80
C ALA A 101 2.64 -19.59 5.50
N TRP A 102 3.61 -18.70 5.43
CA TRP A 102 4.87 -18.83 6.14
C TRP A 102 4.66 -18.83 7.67
N GLU A 103 3.89 -17.90 8.20
CA GLU A 103 3.61 -17.85 9.65
C GLU A 103 2.84 -19.05 10.18
N GLN A 104 1.98 -19.65 9.35
CA GLN A 104 1.24 -20.87 9.68
C GLN A 104 2.10 -22.14 9.51
N GLY A 105 3.35 -22.01 9.03
CA GLY A 105 4.24 -23.13 8.76
C GLY A 105 3.83 -24.00 7.57
N THR A 106 2.91 -23.49 6.71
CA THR A 106 2.49 -24.19 5.47
C THR A 106 3.38 -23.87 4.30
N LEU A 107 4.24 -22.84 4.42
CA LEU A 107 5.26 -22.46 3.45
C LEU A 107 6.62 -22.37 4.17
N THR A 108 7.68 -22.85 3.51
CA THR A 108 9.05 -22.74 4.04
C THR A 108 9.60 -21.32 3.86
N VAL A 109 10.68 -20.98 4.58
CA VAL A 109 11.38 -19.70 4.43
C VAL A 109 11.91 -19.53 3.00
N GLU A 110 12.44 -20.62 2.42
CA GLU A 110 12.95 -20.62 1.04
C GLU A 110 11.82 -20.32 0.05
N GLY A 111 10.64 -20.94 0.23
CA GLY A 111 9.48 -20.71 -0.63
C GLY A 111 8.93 -19.28 -0.52
N GLU A 112 8.96 -18.68 0.67
CA GLU A 112 8.64 -17.26 0.88
C GLU A 112 9.64 -16.36 0.14
N HIS A 113 10.93 -16.62 0.28
CA HIS A 113 11.97 -15.85 -0.40
C HIS A 113 11.91 -15.99 -1.93
N GLU A 114 11.62 -17.18 -2.46
CA GLU A 114 11.44 -17.40 -3.91
C GLU A 114 10.26 -16.61 -4.44
N PHE A 115 9.12 -16.63 -3.72
CA PHE A 115 7.95 -15.86 -4.13
C PHE A 115 8.20 -14.35 -4.02
N THR A 116 8.90 -13.90 -2.99
CA THR A 116 9.27 -12.48 -2.83
C THR A 116 10.17 -12.03 -3.98
N ALA A 117 11.18 -12.83 -4.36
CA ALA A 117 12.04 -12.53 -5.51
C ALA A 117 11.23 -12.50 -6.84
N PHE A 118 10.26 -13.41 -7.00
CA PHE A 118 9.33 -13.36 -8.12
C PHE A 118 8.53 -12.04 -8.12
N ALA A 119 7.95 -11.66 -6.99
CA ALA A 119 7.17 -10.44 -6.87
C ALA A 119 8.00 -9.18 -7.21
N GLU A 120 9.26 -9.10 -6.75
CA GLU A 120 10.17 -8.00 -7.07
C GLU A 120 10.38 -7.86 -8.58
N ARG A 121 10.61 -8.96 -9.30
CA ARG A 121 10.76 -8.94 -10.76
C ARG A 121 9.46 -8.54 -11.46
N VAL A 122 8.30 -8.97 -10.97
CA VAL A 122 7.01 -8.53 -11.52
C VAL A 122 6.80 -7.03 -11.28
N ILE A 123 7.22 -6.50 -10.12
CA ILE A 123 7.18 -5.06 -9.85
C ILE A 123 8.07 -4.30 -10.85
N ASP A 124 9.27 -4.79 -11.15
CA ASP A 124 10.16 -4.20 -12.16
C ASP A 124 9.48 -4.15 -13.54
N LEU A 125 8.83 -5.25 -13.93
CA LEU A 125 8.06 -5.33 -15.17
C LEU A 125 6.93 -4.29 -15.21
N VAL A 126 6.15 -4.21 -14.14
CA VAL A 126 5.02 -3.27 -14.04
C VAL A 126 5.52 -1.83 -14.05
N GLU A 127 6.58 -1.52 -13.31
CA GLU A 127 7.21 -0.19 -13.29
C GLU A 127 7.69 0.22 -14.68
N ALA A 128 8.28 -0.69 -15.44
CA ALA A 128 8.69 -0.43 -16.82
C ALA A 128 7.50 -0.12 -17.73
N ARG A 129 6.33 -0.78 -17.52
CA ARG A 129 5.10 -0.47 -18.26
C ARG A 129 4.50 0.87 -17.83
N MET A 130 4.54 1.20 -16.52
CA MET A 130 4.11 2.50 -16.02
C MET A 130 4.87 3.65 -16.72
N LYS A 131 6.19 3.53 -16.82
CA LYS A 131 7.04 4.55 -17.48
C LYS A 131 6.73 4.74 -18.96
N ARG A 132 6.29 3.68 -19.67
CA ARG A 132 5.95 3.71 -21.10
C ARG A 132 4.54 4.20 -21.38
N ALA A 133 3.58 3.77 -20.57
CA ALA A 133 2.15 3.95 -20.84
C ALA A 133 1.56 5.20 -20.19
N TRP A 134 2.23 5.76 -19.18
CA TRP A 134 1.69 6.87 -18.39
C TRP A 134 2.70 8.01 -18.37
N PRO A 135 2.42 9.11 -19.09
CA PRO A 135 3.19 10.33 -18.84
C PRO A 135 3.05 10.69 -17.37
N GLN A 136 4.17 11.05 -16.73
CA GLN A 136 4.18 11.47 -15.32
C GLN A 136 3.03 12.48 -15.12
N PRO A 137 2.16 12.28 -14.12
CA PRO A 137 1.07 13.20 -13.90
C PRO A 137 1.66 14.60 -13.77
N THR A 138 1.21 15.51 -14.62
CA THR A 138 1.50 16.94 -14.46
C THR A 138 0.99 17.32 -13.09
N ARG A 139 1.92 17.52 -12.14
CA ARG A 139 1.77 17.94 -10.72
C ARG A 139 0.31 18.21 -10.29
N SER A 140 -0.45 17.17 -10.00
CA SER A 140 -1.76 17.28 -9.35
C SER A 140 -1.69 16.86 -7.88
N GLY A 141 -0.57 16.28 -7.46
CA GLY A 141 -0.30 15.99 -6.06
C GLY A 141 -0.05 17.30 -5.32
N GLY A 142 -0.67 17.48 -4.14
CA GLY A 142 -0.49 18.67 -3.31
C GLY A 142 0.98 18.96 -2.96
N ASP A 143 1.22 20.10 -2.31
CA ASP A 143 2.56 20.66 -2.03
C ASP A 143 3.39 19.86 -0.99
N GLY A 144 3.08 18.57 -0.71
CA GLY A 144 3.74 17.76 0.31
C GLY A 144 4.78 16.78 -0.24
N CYS A 145 5.67 16.32 0.64
CA CYS A 145 6.63 15.25 0.38
C CYS A 145 6.38 14.05 1.29
N TYR A 146 6.35 12.86 0.70
CA TYR A 146 6.22 11.59 1.43
C TYR A 146 7.59 10.93 1.57
N PHE A 147 8.00 10.71 2.81
CA PHE A 147 9.19 9.96 3.16
C PHE A 147 8.78 8.52 3.45
N LEU A 148 9.42 7.58 2.79
CA LEU A 148 9.09 6.16 2.83
C LEU A 148 10.24 5.41 3.47
N MET A 149 9.99 4.66 4.52
CA MET A 149 11.00 3.83 5.14
C MET A 149 10.43 2.53 5.69
N ASN A 150 11.28 1.55 5.77
CA ASN A 150 11.03 0.38 6.59
C ASN A 150 11.33 0.70 8.06
N ALA A 151 10.62 0.04 8.97
CA ALA A 151 10.99 0.04 10.38
C ALA A 151 12.48 -0.35 10.54
N PRO A 152 13.22 0.22 11.49
CA PRO A 152 14.59 -0.20 11.73
C PRO A 152 14.68 -1.71 11.94
N GLY A 153 15.60 -2.37 11.24
CA GLY A 153 15.74 -3.82 11.23
C GLY A 153 14.75 -4.58 10.33
N ASN A 154 13.88 -3.90 9.61
CA ASN A 154 12.99 -4.53 8.64
C ASN A 154 13.65 -4.62 7.26
N THR A 155 13.88 -5.84 6.78
CA THR A 155 14.48 -6.12 5.47
C THR A 155 13.45 -6.29 4.35
N HIS A 156 12.14 -6.37 4.66
CA HIS A 156 11.05 -6.55 3.68
C HIS A 156 10.74 -5.23 2.96
N SER A 157 11.43 -4.98 1.84
CA SER A 157 11.34 -3.71 1.10
C SER A 157 10.18 -3.63 0.11
N VAL A 158 9.58 -4.76 -0.26
CA VAL A 158 8.61 -4.84 -1.36
C VAL A 158 7.36 -4.00 -1.09
N GLY A 159 6.79 -4.08 0.12
CA GLY A 159 5.58 -3.34 0.48
C GLY A 159 5.75 -1.82 0.40
N ILE A 160 6.88 -1.30 0.93
CA ILE A 160 7.16 0.14 0.90
C ILE A 160 7.47 0.62 -0.52
N ARG A 161 8.07 -0.23 -1.37
CA ARG A 161 8.29 0.04 -2.80
C ARG A 161 6.98 0.17 -3.56
N ILE A 162 6.04 -0.78 -3.38
CA ILE A 162 4.70 -0.71 -3.99
C ILE A 162 3.99 0.58 -3.59
N LEU A 163 4.04 0.95 -2.31
CA LEU A 163 3.47 2.20 -1.81
C LEU A 163 4.09 3.43 -2.48
N GLY A 164 5.41 3.44 -2.64
CA GLY A 164 6.13 4.51 -3.34
C GLY A 164 5.68 4.67 -4.78
N LEU A 165 5.58 3.58 -5.53
CA LEU A 165 5.09 3.58 -6.92
C LEU A 165 3.63 4.04 -7.01
N TRP A 166 2.78 3.66 -6.06
CA TRP A 166 1.40 4.12 -6.00
C TRP A 166 1.32 5.63 -5.76
N LEU A 167 2.09 6.16 -4.80
CA LEU A 167 2.14 7.60 -4.51
C LEU A 167 2.66 8.40 -5.71
N LEU A 168 3.73 7.93 -6.35
CA LEU A 168 4.26 8.54 -7.59
C LEU A 168 3.22 8.58 -8.69
N ASN A 169 2.45 7.49 -8.86
CA ASN A 169 1.35 7.43 -9.84
C ASN A 169 0.22 8.43 -9.53
N GLN A 170 0.04 8.82 -8.26
CA GLN A 170 -0.89 9.88 -7.85
C GLN A 170 -0.30 11.30 -7.99
N GLY A 171 0.93 11.44 -8.46
CA GLY A 171 1.62 12.72 -8.61
C GLY A 171 2.25 13.26 -7.33
N TRP A 172 2.38 12.45 -6.26
CA TRP A 172 3.01 12.85 -5.02
C TRP A 172 4.54 12.75 -5.11
N ARG A 173 5.24 13.69 -4.48
CA ARG A 173 6.70 13.60 -4.32
C ARG A 173 7.03 12.57 -3.24
N THR A 174 7.91 11.63 -3.55
CA THR A 174 8.34 10.57 -2.62
C THR A 174 9.85 10.53 -2.49
N ARG A 175 10.33 10.20 -1.29
CA ARG A 175 11.75 9.95 -1.00
C ARG A 175 11.87 8.70 -0.13
N HIS A 176 12.68 7.75 -0.59
CA HIS A 176 13.05 6.62 0.26
C HIS A 176 14.19 7.04 1.19
N VAL A 177 14.02 6.74 2.47
CA VAL A 177 14.98 7.01 3.54
C VAL A 177 15.14 5.77 4.42
N ASP A 178 16.18 5.75 5.20
CA ASP A 178 16.44 4.73 6.22
C ASP A 178 16.64 5.36 7.61
N ASP A 179 16.91 4.53 8.62
CA ASP A 179 17.11 4.98 10.00
C ASP A 179 18.29 5.96 10.16
N ARG A 180 19.29 5.91 9.25
CA ARG A 180 20.47 6.78 9.28
C ARG A 180 20.22 8.13 8.65
N THR A 181 19.44 8.15 7.58
CA THR A 181 19.24 9.32 6.71
C THR A 181 17.96 10.09 6.98
N VAL A 182 16.99 9.50 7.71
CA VAL A 182 15.66 10.06 7.88
C VAL A 182 15.67 11.44 8.53
N LEU A 183 16.46 11.65 9.58
CA LEU A 183 16.49 12.93 10.29
C LEU A 183 17.09 14.03 9.44
N ASP A 184 18.17 13.76 8.72
CA ASP A 184 18.81 14.72 7.81
C ASP A 184 17.88 15.07 6.65
N ALA A 185 17.23 14.06 6.06
CA ALA A 185 16.27 14.24 4.96
C ALA A 185 15.06 15.08 5.38
N LEU A 186 14.54 14.88 6.60
CA LEU A 186 13.43 15.68 7.14
C LEU A 186 13.85 17.12 7.45
N SER A 187 15.12 17.31 7.81
CA SER A 187 15.69 18.61 8.22
C SER A 187 16.25 19.42 7.06
N GLU A 188 16.11 18.96 5.83
CA GLU A 188 16.58 19.72 4.66
C GLU A 188 15.97 21.13 4.62
N PRO A 189 16.81 22.19 4.49
CA PRO A 189 16.32 23.56 4.46
C PRO A 189 15.35 23.83 3.30
N SER A 190 15.53 23.17 2.17
CA SER A 190 14.66 23.29 0.99
C SER A 190 13.24 22.81 1.22
N LEU A 191 13.01 22.01 2.25
CA LEU A 191 11.71 21.47 2.63
C LEU A 191 11.16 22.14 3.93
N ALA A 192 11.80 23.19 4.41
CA ALA A 192 11.35 23.88 5.63
C ALA A 192 9.95 24.49 5.41
N GLY A 193 9.01 24.14 6.29
CA GLY A 193 7.63 24.62 6.20
C GLY A 193 6.74 23.89 5.18
N GLU A 194 7.30 23.03 4.32
CA GLU A 194 6.48 22.17 3.47
C GLU A 194 5.81 21.05 4.29
N PRO A 195 4.56 20.65 3.95
CA PRO A 195 3.92 19.48 4.56
C PRO A 195 4.75 18.21 4.30
N LYS A 196 5.06 17.47 5.35
CA LYS A 196 5.83 16.22 5.28
C LYS A 196 5.03 15.10 5.91
N THR A 197 5.11 13.91 5.32
CA THR A 197 4.55 12.70 5.91
C THR A 197 5.61 11.60 5.86
N LEU A 198 5.91 11.04 7.04
CA LEU A 198 6.78 9.87 7.17
C LEU A 198 5.92 8.61 7.24
N LEU A 199 6.10 7.73 6.26
CA LEU A 199 5.44 6.44 6.16
C LEU A 199 6.41 5.35 6.62
N VAL A 200 6.06 4.61 7.66
CA VAL A 200 6.91 3.55 8.23
C VAL A 200 6.23 2.21 8.05
N SER A 201 6.88 1.29 7.33
CA SER A 201 6.40 -0.08 7.11
C SER A 201 6.93 -1.02 8.19
N ILE A 202 6.03 -1.62 8.97
CA ILE A 202 6.33 -2.57 10.05
C ILE A 202 5.90 -3.95 9.60
N ALA A 203 6.84 -4.88 9.45
CA ALA A 203 6.57 -6.26 9.05
C ALA A 203 6.30 -7.15 10.27
N LEU A 204 7.09 -7.01 11.33
CA LEU A 204 7.09 -7.88 12.50
C LEU A 204 6.87 -7.12 13.80
N PRO A 205 6.21 -7.71 14.81
CA PRO A 205 5.99 -7.08 16.12
C PRO A 205 7.27 -6.69 16.85
N GLU A 206 8.36 -7.40 16.65
CA GLU A 206 9.66 -7.16 17.29
C GLU A 206 10.26 -5.81 16.90
N GLN A 207 9.78 -5.20 15.81
CA GLN A 207 10.25 -3.90 15.32
C GLN A 207 9.62 -2.72 16.07
N TYR A 208 8.63 -2.93 16.93
CA TYR A 208 7.89 -1.83 17.57
C TYR A 208 8.72 -0.95 18.47
N ASP A 209 9.62 -1.53 19.28
CA ASP A 209 10.48 -0.75 20.17
C ASP A 209 11.42 0.15 19.38
N ALA A 210 11.97 -0.33 18.27
CA ALA A 210 12.80 0.45 17.37
C ALA A 210 12.01 1.56 16.65
N VAL A 211 10.75 1.28 16.29
CA VAL A 211 9.84 2.30 15.71
C VAL A 211 9.48 3.35 16.76
N ALA A 212 9.23 2.97 18.00
CA ALA A 212 8.95 3.92 19.09
C ALA A 212 10.14 4.89 19.31
N ALA A 213 11.37 4.36 19.36
CA ALA A 213 12.58 5.17 19.47
C ALA A 213 12.76 6.10 18.24
N LEU A 214 12.46 5.61 17.02
CA LEU A 214 12.45 6.44 15.82
C LEU A 214 11.44 7.58 15.93
N VAL A 215 10.21 7.29 16.36
CA VAL A 215 9.15 8.30 16.53
C VAL A 215 9.59 9.38 17.54
N GLU A 216 10.18 9.00 18.67
CA GLU A 216 10.72 9.96 19.66
C GLU A 216 11.78 10.88 19.04
N ARG A 217 12.72 10.33 18.27
CA ARG A 217 13.77 11.11 17.58
C ARG A 217 13.17 12.09 16.57
N VAL A 218 12.20 11.64 15.76
CA VAL A 218 11.52 12.48 14.75
C VAL A 218 10.67 13.57 15.40
N GLN A 219 9.99 13.26 16.51
CA GLN A 219 9.23 14.25 17.27
C GLN A 219 10.12 15.29 17.97
N GLY A 220 11.40 14.97 18.23
CA GLY A 220 12.41 15.88 18.73
C GLY A 220 12.87 16.96 17.74
N LEU A 221 12.57 16.80 16.44
CA LEU A 221 12.92 17.81 15.43
C LEU A 221 12.22 19.15 15.69
N PRO A 222 12.81 20.29 15.27
CA PRO A 222 12.14 21.58 15.26
C PRO A 222 10.81 21.56 14.51
N ALA A 223 9.82 22.31 14.96
CA ALA A 223 8.45 22.29 14.42
C ALA A 223 8.36 22.36 12.87
N PRO A 224 9.14 23.20 12.16
CA PRO A 224 9.08 23.28 10.68
C PRO A 224 9.54 22.00 9.96
N HIS A 225 10.23 21.09 10.67
CA HIS A 225 10.78 19.86 10.12
C HIS A 225 10.02 18.62 10.54
N ARG A 226 9.06 18.73 11.47
CA ARG A 226 8.28 17.58 11.96
C ARG A 226 7.31 17.09 10.90
N PRO A 227 7.35 15.80 10.50
CA PRO A 227 6.37 15.23 9.63
C PRO A 227 5.12 14.76 10.40
N ASN A 228 4.03 14.56 9.68
CA ASN A 228 3.02 13.59 10.09
C ASN A 228 3.61 12.19 10.00
N ILE A 229 3.32 11.31 10.97
CA ILE A 229 3.83 9.93 10.98
C ILE A 229 2.66 8.99 10.77
N LEU A 230 2.75 8.13 9.77
CA LEU A 230 1.80 7.06 9.50
C LEU A 230 2.52 5.72 9.57
N LEU A 231 2.02 4.85 10.42
CA LEU A 231 2.52 3.48 10.59
C LEU A 231 1.64 2.53 9.80
N GLY A 232 2.24 1.63 9.04
CA GLY A 232 1.56 0.63 8.23
C GLY A 232 2.37 -0.66 8.13
N GLY A 233 1.97 -1.53 7.20
CA GLY A 233 2.61 -2.82 6.95
C GLY A 233 1.87 -3.99 7.60
N TYR A 234 2.43 -5.18 7.44
CA TYR A 234 1.78 -6.44 7.80
C TYR A 234 1.42 -6.52 9.29
N ALA A 235 2.32 -6.13 10.19
CA ALA A 235 2.07 -6.17 11.62
C ALA A 235 0.94 -5.23 12.06
N VAL A 236 0.78 -4.08 11.39
CA VAL A 236 -0.32 -3.14 11.64
C VAL A 236 -1.63 -3.68 11.07
N LYS A 237 -1.62 -4.19 9.83
CA LYS A 237 -2.80 -4.77 9.16
C LYS A 237 -3.39 -5.93 9.94
N THR A 238 -2.57 -6.81 10.49
CA THR A 238 -3.01 -7.99 11.25
C THR A 238 -3.44 -7.67 12.68
N GLY A 239 -3.42 -6.40 13.09
CA GLY A 239 -3.81 -5.94 14.43
C GLY A 239 -2.83 -6.34 15.53
N ARG A 240 -1.66 -6.86 15.19
CA ARG A 240 -0.60 -7.22 16.15
C ARG A 240 -0.04 -5.99 16.86
N TYR A 241 -0.10 -4.85 16.20
CA TYR A 241 0.26 -3.55 16.77
C TYR A 241 -0.60 -3.18 18.00
N CYS A 242 -1.91 -3.39 17.96
CA CYS A 242 -2.79 -3.01 19.07
C CYS A 242 -2.63 -3.90 20.32
N ARG A 243 -2.23 -5.17 20.16
CA ARG A 243 -2.10 -6.12 21.28
C ARG A 243 -0.86 -5.86 22.15
N SER A 244 0.22 -5.33 21.59
CA SER A 244 1.44 -5.01 22.33
C SER A 244 1.33 -3.70 23.12
N GLN A 245 0.49 -2.76 22.71
CA GLN A 245 0.30 -1.47 23.40
C GLN A 245 -0.53 -1.55 24.68
N ALA A 246 -1.37 -2.56 24.84
CA ALA A 246 -2.12 -2.77 26.08
C ALA A 246 -1.21 -2.99 27.31
N SER A 247 0.07 -3.28 27.09
CA SER A 247 1.08 -3.45 28.13
C SER A 247 2.07 -2.28 28.30
N ARG A 248 2.05 -1.25 27.43
CA ARG A 248 3.03 -0.14 27.50
C ARG A 248 2.41 1.22 27.20
N SER A 249 2.06 1.93 28.28
CA SER A 249 1.43 3.26 28.29
C SER A 249 2.29 4.44 27.79
N ARG A 250 3.36 4.24 26.99
CA ARG A 250 4.30 5.31 26.61
C ARG A 250 4.09 5.93 25.23
N LEU A 251 3.28 5.33 24.36
CA LEU A 251 2.98 5.91 23.04
C LEU A 251 1.77 6.87 23.05
N THR A 252 1.20 7.16 24.21
CA THR A 252 -0.01 7.99 24.38
C THR A 252 0.21 9.49 24.23
N SER A 253 1.44 10.00 24.18
CA SER A 253 1.68 11.45 24.02
C SER A 253 1.62 11.95 22.57
N ALA A 254 1.57 11.07 21.56
CA ALA A 254 1.37 11.46 20.15
C ALA A 254 -0.11 11.64 19.76
N ARG A 255 -1.03 11.55 20.73
CA ARG A 255 -2.49 11.61 20.51
C ARG A 255 -3.11 13.00 20.64
N SER A 256 -2.42 14.08 20.33
CA SER A 256 -3.07 15.40 20.35
C SER A 256 -3.55 15.93 19.01
N ALA A 257 -3.78 15.07 18.02
CA ALA A 257 -4.52 15.48 16.83
C ALA A 257 -5.32 14.29 16.27
N SER A 258 -6.61 14.30 16.61
CA SER A 258 -7.72 13.62 15.95
C SER A 258 -7.93 12.13 16.17
N THR A 259 -9.12 11.89 16.62
CA THR A 259 -9.98 10.71 16.59
C THR A 259 -9.65 9.58 17.55
N SER A 260 -10.46 9.55 18.61
CA SER A 260 -10.70 8.41 19.47
C SER A 260 -10.85 7.13 18.66
N CYS A 261 -9.87 6.26 18.75
CA CYS A 261 -10.01 4.88 18.35
C CYS A 261 -10.68 4.14 19.51
N ASP A 262 -12.02 4.12 19.51
CA ASP A 262 -12.78 3.18 20.33
C ASP A 262 -12.50 1.78 19.81
N CYS A 263 -11.60 1.08 20.46
CA CYS A 263 -11.21 -0.30 20.16
C CYS A 263 -12.25 -1.35 20.58
N ALA A 264 -13.49 -0.95 20.80
CA ALA A 264 -14.59 -1.87 21.05
C ALA A 264 -15.56 -1.78 19.89
N SER A 265 -15.44 -2.67 18.91
CA SER A 265 -16.47 -3.02 17.92
C SER A 265 -16.35 -2.58 16.44
N SER A 266 -15.27 -2.00 15.94
CA SER A 266 -15.17 -1.83 14.49
C SER A 266 -13.89 -2.44 13.89
N ARG A 267 -14.05 -3.60 13.25
CA ARG A 267 -13.03 -4.30 12.43
C ARG A 267 -12.86 -3.60 11.06
N GLN A 268 -12.76 -2.28 11.04
CA GLN A 268 -12.61 -1.51 9.79
C GLN A 268 -11.58 -0.41 9.99
N ALA A 269 -10.31 -0.72 9.68
CA ALA A 269 -9.34 0.32 9.35
C ALA A 269 -9.12 0.26 7.83
N PRO A 270 -9.45 1.31 7.06
CA PRO A 270 -9.06 1.37 5.66
C PRO A 270 -7.54 1.49 5.58
N ILE A 271 -6.92 0.63 4.80
CA ILE A 271 -5.46 0.57 4.61
C ILE A 271 -4.95 1.81 3.85
N TRP A 272 -5.85 2.58 3.23
CA TRP A 272 -5.52 3.77 2.45
C TRP A 272 -6.46 4.92 2.79
N PRO A 273 -5.94 6.15 3.00
CA PRO A 273 -6.79 7.30 3.24
C PRO A 273 -7.60 7.64 1.98
N CYS A 274 -8.90 7.51 2.06
CA CYS A 274 -9.83 7.87 0.98
C CYS A 274 -10.10 9.37 0.87
N ARG A 275 -9.28 10.28 1.39
CA ARG A 275 -9.50 11.74 1.26
C ARG A 275 -8.21 12.50 1.07
N GLY A 276 -8.05 13.08 -0.13
CA GLY A 276 -7.27 14.30 -0.28
C GLY A 276 -7.96 15.47 0.46
N PRO A 277 -7.22 16.52 0.85
CA PRO A 277 -7.80 17.68 1.52
C PRO A 277 -8.89 18.31 0.66
N ALA A 278 -10.07 18.52 1.25
CA ALA A 278 -11.13 19.28 0.61
C ALA A 278 -10.64 20.72 0.41
N ALA A 279 -10.59 21.15 -0.84
CA ALA A 279 -10.38 22.55 -1.16
C ALA A 279 -11.49 23.38 -0.51
N GLN A 280 -11.14 24.16 0.52
CA GLN A 280 -12.02 25.19 1.04
C GLN A 280 -12.21 26.25 -0.03
N ARG A 281 -13.35 26.24 -0.68
CA ARG A 281 -13.82 27.38 -1.48
C ARG A 281 -14.13 28.51 -0.48
N ARG A 282 -13.30 29.54 -0.51
CA ARG A 282 -13.69 30.84 0.06
C ARG A 282 -14.73 31.47 -0.87
N GLN A 283 -15.85 31.82 -0.30
CA GLN A 283 -16.79 32.80 -0.87
C GLN A 283 -16.18 34.20 -0.73
#